data_adbdb32b42dace721b255a061f5f37a8
#
_entry.id   adbdb32b42dace721b255a061f5f37a8
#
_cell.length_a   1.000
_cell.length_b   1.000
_cell.length_c   1.000
_cell.angle_alpha   90.00
_cell.angle_beta   90.00
_cell.angle_gamma   90.00
#
_symmetry.space_group_name_H-M   'P 1'
#
loop_
_entity.id
_entity.type
_entity.pdbx_description
1 polymer ?
#
loop_
_entity_poly.entity_id
_entity_poly.type
_entity_poly.pdbx_seq_one_letter_code
_entity_poly.pdbx_strand_id
1 'polypeptide(L)'
;MWVSTKAQYGLRALVEIGLRAPRAVPLKEVAEAQGISQHYLEQIAAQLRNAGFIRSVRGAKGGYRLARPPEKVTALEVVEALE
;
A
#
# COMPACT_ATOMS: atom_id res chain seq x y z
N MET A 1 6.61 -7.95 -19.26
CA MET A 1 6.29 -8.53 -17.95
C MET A 1 4.80 -8.41 -17.70
N TRP A 2 4.17 -9.49 -17.28
CA TRP A 2 2.77 -9.45 -16.91
C TRP A 2 2.65 -9.14 -15.42
N VAL A 3 1.77 -8.21 -15.07
CA VAL A 3 1.57 -7.79 -13.69
C VAL A 3 0.16 -8.17 -13.26
N SER A 4 0.04 -8.95 -12.20
CA SER A 4 -1.25 -9.39 -11.70
C SER A 4 -2.12 -8.21 -11.23
N THR A 5 -3.43 -8.43 -11.16
CA THR A 5 -4.36 -7.45 -10.63
C THR A 5 -3.98 -7.08 -9.19
N LYS A 6 -3.61 -8.07 -8.40
CA LYS A 6 -3.18 -7.85 -7.01
C LYS A 6 -1.97 -6.94 -6.93
N ALA A 7 -0.95 -7.18 -7.78
CA ALA A 7 0.23 -6.34 -7.81
C ALA A 7 -0.09 -4.91 -8.28
N GLN A 8 -0.99 -4.78 -9.26
CA GLN A 8 -1.43 -3.45 -9.71
C GLN A 8 -2.08 -2.66 -8.59
N TYR A 9 -2.98 -3.30 -7.83
CA TYR A 9 -3.62 -2.63 -6.69
C TYR A 9 -2.62 -2.32 -5.59
N GLY A 10 -1.64 -3.19 -5.36
CA GLY A 10 -0.59 -2.94 -4.40
C GLY A 10 0.25 -1.72 -4.76
N LEU A 11 0.63 -1.60 -6.03
CA LEU A 11 1.36 -0.43 -6.52
C LEU A 11 0.54 0.84 -6.36
N ARG A 12 -0.74 0.80 -6.71
CA ARG A 12 -1.63 1.96 -6.57
C ARG A 12 -1.79 2.35 -5.10
N ALA A 13 -1.90 1.37 -4.21
CA ALA A 13 -2.00 1.64 -2.78
C ALA A 13 -0.75 2.37 -2.27
N LEU A 14 0.43 1.95 -2.71
CA LEU A 14 1.68 2.61 -2.32
C LEU A 14 1.72 4.05 -2.84
N VAL A 15 1.26 4.29 -4.06
CA VAL A 15 1.21 5.64 -4.62
C VAL A 15 0.27 6.52 -3.79
N GLU A 16 -0.92 6.01 -3.45
CA GLU A 16 -1.88 6.76 -2.65
C GLU A 16 -1.31 7.12 -1.27
N ILE A 17 -0.66 6.16 -0.63
CA ILE A 17 -0.04 6.39 0.69
C ILE A 17 1.10 7.40 0.57
N GLY A 18 1.93 7.27 -0.46
CA GLY A 18 3.06 8.17 -0.67
C GLY A 18 2.64 9.60 -0.98
N LEU A 19 1.58 9.77 -1.78
CA LEU A 19 1.08 11.10 -2.14
C LEU A 19 0.52 11.86 -0.94
N ARG A 20 0.06 11.15 0.07
CA ARG A 20 -0.51 11.77 1.27
C ARG A 20 0.48 11.92 2.42
N ALA A 21 1.73 11.49 2.21
CA ALA A 21 2.76 11.64 3.23
C ALA A 21 2.92 13.12 3.62
N PRO A 22 3.22 13.43 4.89
CA PRO A 22 3.55 12.49 5.97
C PRO A 22 2.34 11.95 6.73
N ARG A 23 1.12 12.25 6.29
CA ARG A 23 -0.10 11.80 6.95
C ARG A 23 -0.27 10.28 6.80
N ALA A 24 -0.66 9.60 7.89
CA ALA A 24 -1.06 8.20 7.80
C ALA A 24 -2.39 8.09 7.05
N VAL A 25 -2.53 7.06 6.21
CA VAL A 25 -3.70 6.91 5.35
C VAL A 25 -4.48 5.66 5.75
N PRO A 26 -5.75 5.81 6.17
CA PRO A 26 -6.58 4.65 6.47
C PRO A 26 -6.84 3.84 5.20
N LEU A 27 -6.91 2.52 5.33
CA LEU A 27 -7.20 1.65 4.18
C LEU A 27 -8.55 1.96 3.54
N LYS A 28 -9.51 2.42 4.33
CA LYS A 28 -10.80 2.82 3.80
C LYS A 28 -10.68 3.91 2.74
N GLU A 29 -9.82 4.91 2.99
CA GLU A 29 -9.56 5.96 2.00
C GLU A 29 -8.95 5.41 0.73
N VAL A 30 -7.98 4.51 0.87
CA VAL A 30 -7.31 3.91 -0.30
C VAL A 30 -8.31 3.06 -1.08
N ALA A 31 -9.11 2.26 -0.39
CA ALA A 31 -10.11 1.41 -1.01
C ALA A 31 -11.13 2.23 -1.80
N GLU A 32 -11.62 3.32 -1.22
CA GLU A 32 -12.56 4.21 -1.90
C GLU A 32 -11.92 4.89 -3.12
N ALA A 33 -10.68 5.35 -2.98
CA ALA A 33 -9.97 6.00 -4.09
C ALA A 33 -9.73 5.04 -5.25
N GLN A 34 -9.49 3.78 -4.97
CA GLN A 34 -9.19 2.78 -5.99
C GLN A 34 -10.41 1.99 -6.46
N GLY A 35 -11.56 2.16 -5.80
CA GLY A 35 -12.78 1.44 -6.17
C GLY A 35 -12.70 -0.06 -5.92
N ILE A 36 -12.00 -0.48 -4.88
CA ILE A 36 -11.86 -1.90 -4.54
C ILE A 36 -12.38 -2.16 -3.12
N SER A 37 -12.65 -3.44 -2.81
CA SER A 37 -13.13 -3.78 -1.48
C SER A 37 -12.02 -3.56 -0.44
N GLN A 38 -12.42 -3.06 0.72
CA GLN A 38 -11.50 -2.87 1.82
C GLN A 38 -10.91 -4.20 2.27
N HIS A 39 -11.71 -5.26 2.26
CA HIS A 39 -11.26 -6.58 2.66
C HIS A 39 -10.10 -7.09 1.78
N TYR A 40 -10.24 -6.93 0.46
CA TYR A 40 -9.18 -7.32 -0.46
C TYR A 40 -7.92 -6.48 -0.22
N LEU A 41 -8.11 -5.19 -0.02
CA LEU A 41 -6.99 -4.29 0.25
C LEU A 41 -6.28 -4.62 1.56
N GLU A 42 -7.02 -5.09 2.58
CA GLU A 42 -6.42 -5.53 3.84
C GLU A 42 -5.42 -6.66 3.62
N GLN A 43 -5.74 -7.60 2.73
CA GLN A 43 -4.84 -8.70 2.40
C GLN A 43 -3.58 -8.20 1.72
N ILE A 44 -3.73 -7.28 0.78
CA ILE A 44 -2.61 -6.66 0.07
C ILE A 44 -1.73 -5.88 1.04
N ALA A 45 -2.35 -5.09 1.91
CA ALA A 45 -1.64 -4.27 2.89
C ALA A 45 -0.83 -5.14 3.87
N ALA A 46 -1.38 -6.28 4.28
CA ALA A 46 -0.65 -7.21 5.14
C ALA A 46 0.63 -7.71 4.48
N GLN A 47 0.56 -8.05 3.18
CA GLN A 47 1.73 -8.49 2.45
C GLN A 47 2.75 -7.34 2.27
N LEU A 48 2.28 -6.15 1.96
CA LEU A 48 3.16 -4.98 1.83
C LEU A 48 3.85 -4.64 3.15
N ARG A 49 3.12 -4.74 4.25
CA ARG A 49 3.69 -4.51 5.57
C ARG A 49 4.74 -5.56 5.92
N ASN A 50 4.43 -6.82 5.69
CA ASN A 50 5.35 -7.91 5.98
C ASN A 50 6.63 -7.82 5.13
N ALA A 51 6.52 -7.29 3.93
CA ALA A 51 7.66 -7.08 3.05
C ALA A 51 8.44 -5.79 3.35
N GLY A 52 7.97 -4.98 4.31
CA GLY A 52 8.67 -3.78 4.73
C GLY A 52 8.42 -2.54 3.89
N PHE A 53 7.37 -2.50 3.07
CA PHE A 53 7.05 -1.32 2.26
C PHE A 53 6.23 -0.29 3.02
N ILE A 54 5.37 -0.74 3.91
CA ILE A 54 4.52 0.15 4.72
C ILE A 54 4.58 -0.26 6.18
N ARG A 55 4.16 0.67 7.04
CA ARG A 55 4.00 0.42 8.48
C ARG A 55 2.69 1.00 8.94
N SER A 56 2.09 0.37 9.95
CA SER A 56 0.84 0.84 10.51
C SER A 56 1.07 1.91 11.56
N VAL A 57 0.13 2.85 11.65
CA VAL A 57 0.11 3.91 12.65
C VAL A 57 -1.21 3.81 13.39
N ARG A 58 -1.14 3.72 14.71
CA ARG A 58 -2.33 3.59 15.55
C ARG A 58 -2.96 4.95 15.85
N GLY A 59 -4.22 4.91 16.27
CA GLY A 59 -4.94 6.06 16.78
C GLY A 59 -6.01 6.57 15.84
N ALA A 60 -6.70 7.64 16.26
CA ALA A 60 -7.81 8.23 15.50
C ALA A 60 -7.36 8.77 14.15
N LYS A 61 -6.09 9.19 14.05
CA LYS A 61 -5.49 9.66 12.81
C LYS A 61 -4.52 8.62 12.25
N GLY A 62 -4.78 7.35 12.54
CA GLY A 62 -3.93 6.26 12.12
C GLY A 62 -4.22 5.79 10.70
N GLY A 63 -3.54 4.73 10.34
CA GLY A 63 -3.61 4.16 9.00
C GLY A 63 -2.27 3.57 8.63
N TYR A 64 -1.84 3.82 7.41
CA TYR A 64 -0.55 3.34 6.93
C TYR A 64 0.31 4.46 6.39
N ARG A 65 1.62 4.30 6.55
CA ARG A 65 2.63 5.19 5.99
C ARG A 65 3.67 4.35 5.27
N LEU A 66 4.39 4.95 4.33
CA LEU A 66 5.53 4.28 3.72
C LEU A 66 6.60 4.01 4.79
N ALA A 67 7.14 2.80 4.79
CA ALA A 67 8.22 2.41 5.70
C ALA A 67 9.59 2.78 5.16
N ARG A 68 9.67 3.11 3.87
CA ARG A 68 10.92 3.54 3.20
C ARG A 68 10.64 4.75 2.33
N PRO A 69 11.66 5.56 2.03
CA PRO A 69 11.50 6.66 1.09
C PRO A 69 11.02 6.15 -0.28
N PRO A 70 10.14 6.87 -0.98
CA PRO A 70 9.63 6.42 -2.28
C PRO A 70 10.74 6.08 -3.28
N GLU A 71 11.83 6.82 -3.29
CA GLU A 71 12.95 6.57 -4.21
C GLU A 71 13.71 5.27 -3.91
N LYS A 72 13.44 4.65 -2.77
CA LYS A 72 14.01 3.36 -2.39
C LYS A 72 13.08 2.19 -2.67
N VAL A 73 11.96 2.43 -3.34
CA VAL A 73 10.98 1.41 -3.66
C VAL A 73 10.89 1.29 -5.18
N THR A 74 11.09 0.08 -5.69
CA THR A 74 10.92 -0.17 -7.12
C THR A 74 9.65 -0.96 -7.37
N ALA A 75 9.05 -0.75 -8.55
CA ALA A 75 7.87 -1.50 -8.95
C ALA A 75 8.16 -3.01 -8.97
N LEU A 76 9.35 -3.39 -9.42
CA LEU A 76 9.74 -4.81 -9.47
C LEU A 76 9.72 -5.45 -8.09
N GLU A 77 10.29 -4.77 -7.07
CA GLU A 77 10.27 -5.29 -5.70
C GLU A 77 8.85 -5.52 -5.20
N VAL A 78 7.95 -4.58 -5.49
CA VAL A 78 6.55 -4.69 -5.06
C VAL A 78 5.87 -5.86 -5.75
N VAL A 79 6.05 -5.98 -7.07
CA VAL A 79 5.47 -7.09 -7.83
C VAL A 79 5.96 -8.43 -7.29
N GLU A 80 7.26 -8.56 -7.04
CA GLU A 80 7.83 -9.78 -6.50
C GLU A 80 7.28 -10.12 -5.11
N ALA A 81 7.06 -9.12 -4.28
CA ALA A 81 6.53 -9.34 -2.92
C ALA A 81 5.07 -9.79 -2.94
N LEU A 82 4.30 -9.39 -3.95
CA LEU A 82 2.87 -9.70 -4.04
C LEU A 82 2.57 -10.92 -4.93
N GLU A 83 3.50 -11.33 -5.73
CA GLU A 83 3.39 -12.55 -6.54
C GLU A 83 3.99 -13.73 -5.80
#